data_77377f13413099707117647d369cf45a
#
_entry.id   77377f13413099707117647d369cf45a
#
_cell.length_a   1.000
_cell.length_b   1.000
_cell.length_c   1.000
_cell.angle_alpha   90.00
_cell.angle_beta   90.00
_cell.angle_gamma   90.00
#
_symmetry.space_group_name_H-M   'P 1'
#
loop_
_entity.id
_entity.type
_entity.pdbx_description
1 polymer ?
#
loop_
_entity_poly.entity_id
_entity_poly.type
_entity_poly.pdbx_seq_one_letter_code
_entity_poly.pdbx_strand_id
1 'polypeptide(L)'
;LWTPEHSISNEELVAAYNAYAEKYNAEHAGEIESGELTEKPLSSAEFVAKASGIHSRFAYCKDGILDIDRMRPRIPERSDNELSHQAEMALNAARIALKEANKDPGEIDAVIVSCAYTQRSYPAIAIEVQNELGIEGFGFDMLVACSAATFALQRAYEMISAGTAKCVLAINPELTSPQ
;
A
#
# COMPACT_ATOMS: atom_id res chain seq x y z
N LEU A 1 2.83 0.95 -13.79
CA LEU A 1 2.18 0.42 -12.59
C LEU A 1 2.83 -0.92 -12.21
N TRP A 2 3.09 -1.13 -10.92
CA TRP A 2 3.51 -2.41 -10.36
C TRP A 2 2.46 -2.90 -9.33
N THR A 3 2.24 -4.19 -9.27
CA THR A 3 1.36 -4.84 -8.29
C THR A 3 2.06 -6.03 -7.68
N PRO A 4 1.83 -6.35 -6.39
CA PRO A 4 2.30 -7.60 -5.78
C PRO A 4 1.77 -8.84 -6.54
N GLU A 5 2.46 -9.97 -6.37
CA GLU A 5 2.09 -11.24 -7.02
C GLU A 5 0.82 -11.86 -6.45
N HIS A 6 0.56 -11.65 -5.16
CA HIS A 6 -0.60 -12.23 -4.49
C HIS A 6 -1.86 -11.39 -4.73
N SER A 7 -2.96 -12.06 -5.02
CA SER A 7 -4.29 -11.44 -5.02
C SER A 7 -5.24 -12.22 -4.11
N ILE A 8 -6.24 -11.51 -3.61
CA ILE A 8 -7.32 -12.06 -2.79
C ILE A 8 -8.63 -11.67 -3.44
N SER A 9 -9.46 -12.65 -3.78
CA SER A 9 -10.79 -12.42 -4.34
C SER A 9 -11.79 -12.01 -3.25
N ASN A 10 -12.96 -11.51 -3.65
CA ASN A 10 -14.03 -11.23 -2.72
C ASN A 10 -14.54 -12.51 -2.05
N GLU A 11 -14.58 -13.63 -2.79
CA GLU A 11 -15.01 -14.92 -2.28
C GLU A 11 -14.10 -15.41 -1.16
N GLU A 12 -12.78 -15.35 -1.35
CA GLU A 12 -11.80 -15.74 -0.32
C GLU A 12 -11.91 -14.85 0.92
N LEU A 13 -12.02 -13.53 0.72
CA LEU A 13 -12.09 -12.57 1.83
C LEU A 13 -13.40 -12.74 2.63
N VAL A 14 -14.53 -12.87 1.93
CA VAL A 14 -15.83 -13.02 2.55
C VAL A 14 -15.96 -14.36 3.26
N ALA A 15 -15.40 -15.44 2.72
CA ALA A 15 -15.38 -16.74 3.40
C ALA A 15 -14.63 -16.64 4.74
N ALA A 16 -13.47 -16.01 4.77
CA ALA A 16 -12.71 -15.80 6.01
C ALA A 16 -13.47 -14.88 7.00
N TYR A 17 -14.06 -13.78 6.52
CA TYR A 17 -14.86 -12.89 7.36
C TYR A 17 -16.09 -13.58 7.95
N ASN A 18 -16.83 -14.34 7.16
CA ASN A 18 -18.03 -15.02 7.64
C ASN A 18 -17.68 -16.11 8.67
N ALA A 19 -16.62 -16.87 8.46
CA ALA A 19 -16.13 -17.82 9.44
C ALA A 19 -15.73 -17.14 10.77
N TYR A 20 -15.08 -15.96 10.71
CA TYR A 20 -14.79 -15.15 11.89
C TYR A 20 -16.10 -14.66 12.55
N ALA A 21 -17.06 -14.14 11.77
CA ALA A 21 -18.32 -13.62 12.30
C ALA A 21 -19.15 -14.71 12.99
N GLU A 22 -19.25 -15.89 12.40
CA GLU A 22 -19.94 -17.06 12.98
C GLU A 22 -19.27 -17.48 14.30
N LYS A 23 -17.93 -17.58 14.32
CA LYS A 23 -17.17 -17.88 15.53
C LYS A 23 -17.43 -16.84 16.63
N TYR A 24 -17.29 -15.56 16.30
CA TYR A 24 -17.53 -14.45 17.24
C TYR A 24 -18.95 -14.48 17.80
N ASN A 25 -19.96 -14.65 16.95
CA ASN A 25 -21.35 -14.69 17.38
C ASN A 25 -21.66 -15.89 18.29
N ALA A 26 -21.04 -17.04 18.02
CA ALA A 26 -21.18 -18.23 18.86
C ALA A 26 -20.49 -18.05 20.23
N GLU A 27 -19.29 -17.47 20.25
CA GLU A 27 -18.52 -17.23 21.48
C GLU A 27 -19.19 -16.18 22.38
N HIS A 28 -19.90 -15.20 21.81
CA HIS A 28 -20.55 -14.10 22.52
C HIS A 28 -22.08 -14.16 22.52
N ALA A 29 -22.68 -15.35 22.33
CA ALA A 29 -24.12 -15.50 22.18
C ALA A 29 -24.91 -14.89 23.37
N GLY A 30 -24.46 -15.07 24.61
CA GLY A 30 -25.11 -14.52 25.81
C GLY A 30 -25.09 -12.99 25.87
N GLU A 31 -23.99 -12.38 25.49
CA GLU A 31 -23.81 -10.91 25.49
C GLU A 31 -24.59 -10.26 24.33
N ILE A 32 -24.73 -10.99 23.20
CA ILE A 32 -25.56 -10.57 22.09
C ILE A 32 -27.06 -10.67 22.46
N GLU A 33 -27.47 -11.76 23.12
CA GLU A 33 -28.86 -11.94 23.56
C GLU A 33 -29.26 -10.88 24.62
N SER A 34 -28.35 -10.51 25.50
CA SER A 34 -28.59 -9.44 26.49
C SER A 34 -28.58 -8.03 25.88
N GLY A 35 -28.13 -7.87 24.63
CA GLY A 35 -27.98 -6.56 23.97
C GLY A 35 -26.72 -5.78 24.36
N GLU A 36 -25.80 -6.40 25.08
CA GLU A 36 -24.51 -5.79 25.47
C GLU A 36 -23.56 -5.72 24.26
N LEU A 37 -23.56 -6.73 23.41
CA LEU A 37 -22.83 -6.78 22.15
C LEU A 37 -23.77 -6.86 20.94
N THR A 38 -23.29 -6.39 19.79
CA THR A 38 -24.01 -6.48 18.52
C THR A 38 -23.54 -7.68 17.73
N GLU A 39 -24.48 -8.47 17.23
CA GLU A 39 -24.21 -9.56 16.30
C GLU A 39 -23.45 -9.05 15.06
N LYS A 40 -22.41 -9.78 14.64
CA LYS A 40 -21.70 -9.50 13.39
C LYS A 40 -22.49 -10.09 12.21
N PRO A 41 -22.98 -9.26 11.27
CA PRO A 41 -23.72 -9.75 10.10
C PRO A 41 -22.77 -10.47 9.14
N LEU A 42 -23.29 -11.51 8.49
CA LEU A 42 -22.57 -12.15 7.39
C LEU A 42 -22.59 -11.26 6.14
N SER A 43 -21.59 -11.42 5.29
CA SER A 43 -21.44 -10.68 4.04
C SER A 43 -21.47 -11.62 2.82
N SER A 44 -21.44 -11.04 1.62
CA SER A 44 -21.31 -11.80 0.38
C SER A 44 -20.36 -11.10 -0.60
N ALA A 45 -19.72 -11.88 -1.47
CA ALA A 45 -18.86 -11.35 -2.52
C ALA A 45 -19.61 -10.40 -3.46
N GLU A 46 -20.87 -10.71 -3.74
CA GLU A 46 -21.77 -9.88 -4.55
C GLU A 46 -22.03 -8.52 -3.88
N PHE A 47 -22.31 -8.52 -2.57
CA PHE A 47 -22.46 -7.27 -1.81
C PHE A 47 -21.20 -6.40 -1.88
N VAL A 48 -20.03 -6.99 -1.67
CA VAL A 48 -18.76 -6.25 -1.74
C VAL A 48 -18.52 -5.66 -3.13
N ALA A 49 -18.73 -6.46 -4.19
CA ALA A 49 -18.59 -5.99 -5.56
C ALA A 49 -19.58 -4.86 -5.90
N LYS A 50 -20.85 -5.00 -5.49
CA LYS A 50 -21.89 -3.98 -5.72
C LYS A 50 -21.63 -2.69 -4.96
N ALA A 51 -21.16 -2.78 -3.72
CA ALA A 51 -20.91 -1.62 -2.87
C ALA A 51 -19.63 -0.84 -3.24
N SER A 52 -18.60 -1.53 -3.73
CA SER A 52 -17.27 -0.93 -3.95
C SER A 52 -16.79 -0.92 -5.41
N GLY A 53 -17.37 -1.76 -6.27
CA GLY A 53 -16.85 -2.02 -7.63
C GLY A 53 -15.57 -2.86 -7.63
N ILE A 54 -15.12 -3.36 -6.46
CA ILE A 54 -13.88 -4.12 -6.32
C ILE A 54 -14.19 -5.62 -6.34
N HIS A 55 -13.51 -6.36 -7.20
CA HIS A 55 -13.66 -7.82 -7.33
C HIS A 55 -12.52 -8.61 -6.69
N SER A 56 -11.32 -8.01 -6.66
CA SER A 56 -10.14 -8.58 -6.01
C SER A 56 -9.22 -7.47 -5.55
N ARG A 57 -8.26 -7.79 -4.69
CA ARG A 57 -7.23 -6.86 -4.23
C ARG A 57 -5.88 -7.52 -4.20
N PHE A 58 -4.85 -6.75 -4.54
CA PHE A 58 -3.48 -7.21 -4.42
C PHE A 58 -3.02 -7.12 -2.97
N ALA A 59 -2.22 -8.10 -2.55
CA ALA A 59 -1.63 -8.15 -1.22
C ALA A 59 -0.13 -8.40 -1.33
N TYR A 60 0.66 -7.61 -0.62
CA TYR A 60 2.12 -7.79 -0.55
C TYR A 60 2.49 -9.15 0.04
N CYS A 61 1.77 -9.56 1.09
CA CYS A 61 1.87 -10.86 1.71
C CYS A 61 0.45 -11.40 1.97
N LYS A 62 0.14 -12.60 1.49
CA LYS A 62 -1.19 -13.23 1.67
C LYS A 62 -1.29 -14.01 2.99
N ASP A 63 -0.13 -14.45 3.53
CA ASP A 63 -0.10 -15.22 4.77
C ASP A 63 -0.71 -14.43 5.93
N GLY A 64 -1.61 -15.06 6.66
CA GLY A 64 -2.30 -14.49 7.82
C GLY A 64 -3.53 -13.63 7.51
N ILE A 65 -3.73 -13.16 6.26
CA ILE A 65 -4.90 -12.33 5.93
C ILE A 65 -6.21 -13.15 6.04
N LEU A 66 -6.20 -14.38 5.55
CA LEU A 66 -7.36 -15.27 5.55
C LEU A 66 -7.44 -16.18 6.80
N ASP A 67 -6.51 -16.04 7.72
CA ASP A 67 -6.50 -16.72 9.02
C ASP A 67 -7.51 -16.01 9.95
N ILE A 68 -8.59 -16.70 10.31
CA ILE A 68 -9.72 -16.11 11.07
C ILE A 68 -9.36 -15.63 12.48
N ASP A 69 -8.26 -16.14 13.03
CA ASP A 69 -7.75 -15.73 14.36
C ASP A 69 -6.82 -14.52 14.28
N ARG A 70 -6.43 -14.11 13.07
CA ARG A 70 -5.50 -13.02 12.83
C ARG A 70 -6.05 -11.91 11.94
N MET A 71 -6.56 -12.26 10.78
CA MET A 71 -7.14 -11.39 9.74
C MET A 71 -6.23 -10.23 9.30
N ARG A 72 -4.93 -10.41 9.35
CA ARG A 72 -3.91 -9.45 8.88
C ARG A 72 -2.66 -10.18 8.42
N PRO A 73 -1.89 -9.61 7.46
CA PRO A 73 -0.71 -10.27 6.91
C PRO A 73 0.40 -10.46 7.96
N ARG A 74 1.16 -11.54 7.80
CA ARG A 74 2.43 -11.75 8.49
C ARG A 74 3.56 -11.18 7.65
N ILE A 75 3.73 -9.87 7.72
CA ILE A 75 4.84 -9.21 7.02
C ILE A 75 6.10 -9.39 7.86
N PRO A 76 7.17 -9.98 7.29
CA PRO A 76 8.42 -10.14 8.01
C PRO A 76 9.04 -8.79 8.36
N GLU A 77 9.62 -8.69 9.53
CA GLU A 77 10.42 -7.52 9.90
C GLU A 77 11.68 -7.45 9.03
N ARG A 78 12.12 -6.25 8.73
CA ARG A 78 13.37 -5.97 8.03
C ARG A 78 14.30 -5.16 8.92
N SER A 79 15.57 -5.50 8.88
CA SER A 79 16.60 -4.75 9.57
C SER A 79 16.82 -3.38 8.94
N ASP A 80 17.49 -2.47 9.66
CA ASP A 80 17.80 -1.12 9.15
C ASP A 80 18.75 -1.12 7.96
N ASN A 81 19.44 -2.24 7.72
CA ASN A 81 20.34 -2.42 6.58
C ASN A 81 19.63 -2.95 5.32
N GLU A 82 18.37 -3.31 5.43
CA GLU A 82 17.54 -3.76 4.32
C GLU A 82 16.63 -2.64 3.85
N LEU A 83 16.27 -2.66 2.56
CA LEU A 83 15.22 -1.77 2.03
C LEU A 83 13.92 -1.94 2.80
N SER A 84 13.22 -0.85 3.07
CA SER A 84 11.84 -0.95 3.54
C SER A 84 10.96 -1.63 2.50
N HIS A 85 9.89 -2.30 2.93
CA HIS A 85 8.95 -2.93 1.99
C HIS A 85 8.36 -1.90 1.01
N GLN A 86 8.08 -0.69 1.50
CA GLN A 86 7.59 0.40 0.65
C GLN A 86 8.64 0.86 -0.36
N ALA A 87 9.92 0.92 0.02
CA ALA A 87 11.01 1.24 -0.91
C ALA A 87 11.15 0.18 -1.99
N GLU A 88 11.04 -1.10 -1.65
CA GLU A 88 11.05 -2.18 -2.64
C GLU A 88 9.89 -2.08 -3.63
N MET A 89 8.67 -1.83 -3.14
CA MET A 89 7.50 -1.58 -3.99
C MET A 89 7.72 -0.36 -4.90
N ALA A 90 8.24 0.72 -4.33
CA ALA A 90 8.55 1.95 -5.05
C ALA A 90 9.58 1.72 -6.16
N LEU A 91 10.65 0.98 -5.87
CA LEU A 91 11.69 0.63 -6.84
C LEU A 91 11.16 -0.20 -8.01
N ASN A 92 10.32 -1.18 -7.72
CA ASN A 92 9.71 -2.00 -8.76
C ASN A 92 8.84 -1.15 -9.70
N ALA A 93 8.03 -0.25 -9.15
CA ALA A 93 7.22 0.68 -9.94
C ALA A 93 8.09 1.69 -10.70
N ALA A 94 9.13 2.24 -10.06
CA ALA A 94 10.06 3.19 -10.66
C ALA A 94 10.78 2.63 -11.88
N ARG A 95 11.33 1.41 -11.76
CA ARG A 95 12.01 0.74 -12.88
C ARG A 95 11.11 0.56 -14.10
N ILE A 96 9.84 0.21 -13.88
CA ILE A 96 8.86 0.11 -14.97
C ILE A 96 8.60 1.49 -15.60
N ALA A 97 8.38 2.52 -14.77
CA ALA A 97 8.09 3.87 -15.24
C ALA A 97 9.27 4.46 -16.03
N LEU A 98 10.50 4.32 -15.54
CA LEU A 98 11.70 4.77 -16.24
C LEU A 98 11.86 4.08 -17.60
N LYS A 99 11.66 2.76 -17.64
CA LYS A 99 11.71 1.99 -18.89
C LYS A 99 10.64 2.45 -19.89
N GLU A 100 9.40 2.63 -19.46
CA GLU A 100 8.30 3.08 -20.31
C GLU A 100 8.50 4.51 -20.81
N ALA A 101 9.09 5.37 -19.98
CA ALA A 101 9.41 6.75 -20.34
C ALA A 101 10.70 6.87 -21.18
N ASN A 102 11.43 5.78 -21.39
CA ASN A 102 12.75 5.77 -22.00
C ASN A 102 13.71 6.79 -21.34
N LYS A 103 13.78 6.72 -20.01
CA LYS A 103 14.58 7.60 -19.15
C LYS A 103 15.60 6.79 -18.37
N ASP A 104 16.81 7.32 -18.31
CA ASP A 104 17.85 6.80 -17.43
C ASP A 104 17.77 7.46 -16.04
N PRO A 105 18.15 6.76 -14.97
CA PRO A 105 18.17 7.35 -13.62
C PRO A 105 18.97 8.66 -13.51
N GLY A 106 20.06 8.79 -14.26
CA GLY A 106 20.87 10.03 -14.31
C GLY A 106 20.16 11.25 -14.90
N GLU A 107 19.00 11.08 -15.53
CA GLU A 107 18.17 12.19 -16.03
C GLU A 107 17.15 12.70 -15.00
N ILE A 108 17.05 12.04 -13.83
CA ILE A 108 16.07 12.39 -12.80
C ILE A 108 16.69 13.42 -11.83
N ASP A 109 16.07 14.58 -11.75
CA ASP A 109 16.49 15.66 -10.86
C ASP A 109 15.89 15.54 -9.46
N ALA A 110 14.72 14.93 -9.33
CA ALA A 110 14.05 14.78 -8.05
C ALA A 110 13.22 13.49 -7.96
N VAL A 111 13.21 12.91 -6.76
CA VAL A 111 12.34 11.77 -6.39
C VAL A 111 11.34 12.22 -5.33
N ILE A 112 10.05 12.09 -5.62
CA ILE A 112 8.97 12.33 -4.67
C ILE A 112 8.30 10.99 -4.38
N VAL A 113 8.33 10.56 -3.12
CA VAL A 113 7.51 9.44 -2.67
C VAL A 113 6.35 10.00 -1.86
N SER A 114 5.11 9.65 -2.23
CA SER A 114 3.92 10.13 -1.54
C SER A 114 3.02 8.95 -1.18
N CYS A 115 2.67 8.85 0.11
CA CYS A 115 1.94 7.70 0.67
C CYS A 115 1.15 8.09 1.93
N ALA A 116 0.47 7.14 2.54
CA ALA A 116 -0.28 7.38 3.77
C ALA A 116 0.62 7.39 5.01
N TYR A 117 1.65 6.55 5.05
CA TYR A 117 2.58 6.43 6.18
C TYR A 117 3.92 5.85 5.71
N THR A 118 4.93 5.93 6.56
CA THR A 118 6.23 5.29 6.36
C THR A 118 6.47 4.19 7.39
N GLN A 119 7.10 3.09 6.99
CA GLN A 119 7.44 1.98 7.90
C GLN A 119 8.50 2.38 8.94
N ARG A 120 9.38 3.29 8.58
CA ARG A 120 10.43 3.82 9.45
C ARG A 120 10.53 5.33 9.29
N SER A 121 10.97 6.01 10.34
CA SER A 121 11.11 7.46 10.33
C SER A 121 12.31 7.95 9.52
N TYR A 122 13.31 7.10 9.32
CA TYR A 122 14.56 7.42 8.63
C TYR A 122 15.24 6.14 8.12
N PRO A 123 15.86 6.13 6.93
CA PRO A 123 15.80 7.22 5.94
C PRO A 123 14.40 7.36 5.30
N ALA A 124 14.16 8.48 4.62
CA ALA A 124 12.96 8.64 3.78
C ALA A 124 12.94 7.58 2.67
N ILE A 125 11.76 7.12 2.27
CA ILE A 125 11.61 6.13 1.19
C ILE A 125 12.19 6.67 -0.13
N ALA A 126 12.02 7.97 -0.40
CA ALA A 126 12.61 8.62 -1.56
C ALA A 126 14.14 8.51 -1.58
N ILE A 127 14.80 8.58 -0.43
CA ILE A 127 16.26 8.44 -0.31
C ILE A 127 16.69 6.98 -0.51
N GLU A 128 15.94 6.00 0.00
CA GLU A 128 16.19 4.59 -0.30
C GLU A 128 16.13 4.34 -1.82
N VAL A 129 15.10 4.88 -2.49
CA VAL A 129 14.92 4.77 -3.95
C VAL A 129 16.04 5.46 -4.72
N GLN A 130 16.43 6.68 -4.33
CA GLN A 130 17.55 7.40 -4.94
C GLN A 130 18.84 6.60 -4.89
N ASN A 131 19.17 6.09 -3.71
CA ASN A 131 20.39 5.30 -3.49
C ASN A 131 20.44 4.07 -4.40
N GLU A 132 19.34 3.31 -4.45
CA GLU A 132 19.26 2.09 -5.24
C GLU A 132 19.27 2.30 -6.75
N LEU A 133 18.76 3.43 -7.22
CA LEU A 133 18.75 3.80 -8.64
C LEU A 133 20.00 4.61 -9.07
N GLY A 134 20.80 5.06 -8.12
CA GLY A 134 21.95 5.94 -8.41
C GLY A 134 21.54 7.32 -8.91
N ILE A 135 20.42 7.87 -8.41
CA ILE A 135 19.95 9.21 -8.76
C ILE A 135 20.69 10.25 -7.91
N GLU A 136 21.40 11.18 -8.53
CA GLU A 136 22.18 12.22 -7.84
C GLU A 136 21.34 13.45 -7.43
N GLY A 137 20.09 13.55 -7.84
CA GLY A 137 19.20 14.65 -7.53
C GLY A 137 18.84 14.74 -6.04
N PHE A 138 17.67 15.24 -5.73
CA PHE A 138 17.17 15.29 -4.35
C PHE A 138 15.85 14.53 -4.22
N GLY A 139 15.49 14.14 -3.00
CA GLY A 139 14.27 13.38 -2.75
C GLY A 139 13.66 13.71 -1.40
N PHE A 140 12.36 13.50 -1.29
CA PHE A 140 11.61 13.64 -0.05
C PHE A 140 10.30 12.84 -0.10
N ASP A 141 9.78 12.53 1.09
CA ASP A 141 8.49 11.89 1.25
C ASP A 141 7.41 12.92 1.57
N MET A 142 6.17 12.63 1.11
CA MET A 142 4.96 13.39 1.45
C MET A 142 3.92 12.43 2.03
N LEU A 143 3.39 12.74 3.20
CA LEU A 143 2.37 11.92 3.87
C LEU A 143 1.01 12.63 3.77
N VAL A 144 0.23 12.26 2.77
CA VAL A 144 -1.06 12.89 2.41
C VAL A 144 -2.16 11.85 2.13
N ALA A 145 -2.00 10.67 2.69
CA ALA A 145 -2.98 9.57 2.66
C ALA A 145 -3.58 9.34 1.26
N CYS A 146 -4.91 9.24 1.16
CA CYS A 146 -5.61 8.94 -0.08
C CYS A 146 -5.38 9.96 -1.22
N SER A 147 -4.84 11.14 -0.92
CA SER A 147 -4.54 12.19 -1.89
C SER A 147 -3.09 12.14 -2.40
N ALA A 148 -2.32 11.13 -2.00
CA ALA A 148 -0.89 11.02 -2.27
C ALA A 148 -0.52 11.23 -3.75
N ALA A 149 -1.19 10.54 -4.66
CA ALA A 149 -0.90 10.63 -6.09
C ALA A 149 -1.15 12.05 -6.63
N THR A 150 -2.25 12.68 -6.22
CA THR A 150 -2.61 14.03 -6.68
C THR A 150 -1.60 15.07 -6.22
N PHE A 151 -1.21 15.03 -4.94
CA PHE A 151 -0.22 15.96 -4.39
C PHE A 151 1.17 15.74 -4.98
N ALA A 152 1.58 14.49 -5.20
CA ALA A 152 2.86 14.19 -5.83
C ALA A 152 2.92 14.75 -7.26
N LEU A 153 1.87 14.59 -8.06
CA LEU A 153 1.77 15.13 -9.41
C LEU A 153 1.76 16.66 -9.41
N GLN A 154 0.98 17.27 -8.52
CA GLN A 154 0.96 18.73 -8.38
C GLN A 154 2.35 19.26 -8.02
N ARG A 155 3.02 18.62 -7.04
CA ARG A 155 4.36 19.05 -6.63
C ARG A 155 5.38 18.89 -7.74
N ALA A 156 5.36 17.80 -8.49
CA ALA A 156 6.21 17.60 -9.65
C ALA A 156 5.98 18.68 -10.71
N TYR A 157 4.71 19.00 -11.00
CA TYR A 157 4.36 20.08 -11.94
C TYR A 157 4.90 21.44 -11.48
N GLU A 158 4.74 21.80 -10.20
CA GLU A 158 5.25 23.05 -9.63
C GLU A 158 6.76 23.15 -9.74
N MET A 159 7.48 22.07 -9.43
CA MET A 159 8.94 22.02 -9.50
C MET A 159 9.46 22.22 -10.94
N ILE A 160 8.82 21.57 -11.91
CA ILE A 160 9.16 21.71 -13.32
C ILE A 160 8.81 23.11 -13.82
N SER A 161 7.66 23.64 -13.47
CA SER A 161 7.19 24.99 -13.87
C SER A 161 8.08 26.09 -13.28
N ALA A 162 8.58 25.92 -12.07
CA ALA A 162 9.51 26.84 -11.43
C ALA A 162 10.96 26.68 -11.89
N GLY A 163 11.27 25.69 -12.72
CA GLY A 163 12.64 25.38 -13.17
C GLY A 163 13.55 24.78 -12.10
N THR A 164 12.98 24.30 -10.97
CA THR A 164 13.73 23.65 -9.90
C THR A 164 14.17 22.24 -10.30
N ALA A 165 13.39 21.57 -11.13
CA ALA A 165 13.71 20.28 -11.72
C ALA A 165 13.24 20.26 -13.18
N LYS A 166 13.86 19.43 -14.01
CA LYS A 166 13.47 19.17 -15.40
C LYS A 166 12.74 17.84 -15.54
N CYS A 167 13.11 16.86 -14.72
CA CYS A 167 12.53 15.54 -14.69
C CYS A 167 12.32 15.08 -13.24
N VAL A 168 11.09 14.69 -12.90
CA VAL A 168 10.71 14.29 -11.56
C VAL A 168 10.13 12.88 -11.60
N LEU A 169 10.62 12.02 -10.73
CA LEU A 169 10.09 10.68 -10.50
C LEU A 169 9.13 10.73 -9.31
N ALA A 170 7.83 10.65 -9.57
CA ALA A 170 6.78 10.64 -8.54
C ALA A 170 6.26 9.21 -8.34
N ILE A 171 6.29 8.69 -7.11
CA ILE A 171 5.96 7.31 -6.76
C ILE A 171 5.00 7.27 -5.59
N ASN A 172 4.03 6.36 -5.65
CA ASN A 172 3.00 6.21 -4.61
C ASN A 172 2.94 4.76 -4.12
N PRO A 173 3.85 4.32 -3.24
CA PRO A 173 3.84 2.98 -2.68
C PRO A 173 2.89 2.93 -1.48
N GLU A 174 1.85 2.10 -1.56
CA GLU A 174 0.91 1.90 -0.46
C GLU A 174 0.93 0.46 0.05
N LEU A 175 1.23 0.29 1.32
CA LEU A 175 1.23 -0.99 2.03
C LEU A 175 0.21 -0.92 3.17
N THR A 176 -1.08 -0.94 2.84
CA THR A 176 -2.18 -0.76 3.81
C THR A 176 -2.65 -2.05 4.48
N SER A 177 -2.31 -3.22 3.95
CA SER A 177 -2.76 -4.51 4.49
C SER A 177 -2.40 -4.78 5.97
N PRO A 178 -1.32 -4.23 6.55
CA PRO A 178 -1.00 -4.44 7.96
C PRO A 178 -1.80 -3.61 8.95
N GLN A 179 -2.53 -2.61 8.48
CA GLN A 179 -3.29 -1.66 9.30
C GLN A 179 -4.67 -2.16 9.67
#